data_9867270ab5e910cbb4c202b41214a7ab
#
_entry.id   9867270ab5e910cbb4c202b41214a7ab
#
_cell.length_a   1.000
_cell.length_b   1.000
_cell.length_c   1.000
_cell.angle_alpha   90.00
_cell.angle_beta   90.00
_cell.angle_gamma   90.00
#
_symmetry.space_group_name_H-M   'P 1'
#
loop_
_entity.id
_entity.type
_entity.pdbx_description
1 polymer ?
#
loop_
_entity_poly.entity_id
_entity_poly.type
_entity_poly.pdbx_seq_one_letter_code
_entity_poly.pdbx_strand_id
1 'polypeptide(L)'
;SPQGVSSAASDVYKRQAQMSGVDFSPASLAEARTLARRCNTPIDYHESDVFLAAEVLPQGNFDLVYTGIGALCWLPSIERWAQTVGALLKPGGRLFIREGHPMLWAINEDHHDSLRVELPYFETREPLVWDDENTYVETDSPLKATMTHEWNHGLGEIISALLAQGLDITGLVEHQSIPWEALPGQMVVDERGEWRLKEAPWRLPLSYTLQAVKRGG
;
A
#
# COMPACT_ATOMS: atom_id res chain seq x y z
N SER A 1 8.09 8.44 -49.53
CA SER A 1 9.05 8.13 -48.47
C SER A 1 8.32 7.98 -47.16
N PRO A 2 8.39 6.81 -46.45
CA PRO A 2 7.70 6.61 -45.17
C PRO A 2 8.59 7.11 -44.01
N GLN A 3 8.58 8.38 -43.73
CA GLN A 3 9.37 8.98 -42.64
C GLN A 3 8.49 9.63 -41.54
N GLY A 4 7.17 9.51 -41.60
CA GLY A 4 6.27 10.20 -40.64
C GLY A 4 5.80 9.37 -39.43
N VAL A 5 6.05 8.06 -39.36
CA VAL A 5 5.48 7.17 -38.32
C VAL A 5 6.42 6.94 -37.14
N SER A 6 7.71 7.25 -37.31
CA SER A 6 8.76 6.95 -36.31
C SER A 6 8.78 7.90 -35.10
N SER A 7 8.40 9.18 -35.27
CA SER A 7 8.53 10.16 -34.19
C SER A 7 7.41 10.07 -33.14
N ALA A 8 6.16 9.88 -33.59
CA ALA A 8 5.02 9.77 -32.67
C ALA A 8 5.10 8.49 -31.82
N ALA A 9 5.48 7.36 -32.40
CA ALA A 9 5.67 6.10 -31.68
C ALA A 9 6.85 6.19 -30.69
N SER A 10 7.96 6.85 -31.07
CA SER A 10 9.11 7.03 -30.17
C SER A 10 8.81 8.02 -29.03
N ASP A 11 7.97 9.03 -29.27
CA ASP A 11 7.55 9.98 -28.25
C ASP A 11 6.54 9.40 -27.27
N VAL A 12 5.65 8.51 -27.70
CA VAL A 12 4.77 7.73 -26.82
C VAL A 12 5.60 6.76 -25.97
N TYR A 13 6.59 6.09 -26.57
CA TYR A 13 7.48 5.17 -25.84
C TYR A 13 8.35 5.90 -24.80
N LYS A 14 8.80 7.10 -25.08
CA LYS A 14 9.57 7.94 -24.14
C LYS A 14 8.73 8.51 -23.00
N ARG A 15 7.40 8.44 -23.06
CA ARG A 15 6.48 8.91 -22.02
C ARG A 15 5.98 7.79 -21.10
N GLN A 16 6.37 6.54 -21.34
CA GLN A 16 6.03 5.44 -20.46
C GLN A 16 6.92 5.45 -19.22
N ALA A 17 6.32 5.25 -18.05
CA ALA A 17 7.06 5.06 -16.81
C ALA A 17 7.87 3.76 -16.88
N GLN A 18 9.12 3.79 -16.45
CA GLN A 18 9.86 2.58 -16.12
C GLN A 18 9.43 2.14 -14.73
N MET A 19 8.89 0.95 -14.62
CA MET A 19 8.31 0.44 -13.37
C MET A 19 9.14 -0.71 -12.83
N SER A 20 9.40 -0.68 -11.52
CA SER A 20 9.94 -1.81 -10.77
C SER A 20 8.94 -2.21 -9.69
N GLY A 21 8.80 -3.51 -9.46
CA GLY A 21 7.98 -4.08 -8.39
C GLY A 21 8.82 -4.96 -7.48
N VAL A 22 8.54 -4.94 -6.19
CA VAL A 22 9.22 -5.76 -5.18
C VAL A 22 8.17 -6.56 -4.42
N ASP A 23 8.41 -7.84 -4.27
CA ASP A 23 7.65 -8.74 -3.40
C ASP A 23 8.56 -9.86 -2.92
N PHE A 24 8.35 -10.35 -1.71
CA PHE A 24 9.13 -11.47 -1.18
C PHE A 24 8.61 -12.85 -1.61
N SER A 25 7.39 -12.91 -2.19
CA SER A 25 6.74 -14.15 -2.61
C SER A 25 7.05 -14.48 -4.08
N PRO A 26 7.79 -15.56 -4.36
CA PRO A 26 8.01 -16.02 -5.73
C PRO A 26 6.71 -16.33 -6.48
N ALA A 27 5.68 -16.82 -5.77
CA ALA A 27 4.38 -17.13 -6.36
C ALA A 27 3.65 -15.85 -6.80
N SER A 28 3.59 -14.83 -5.93
CA SER A 28 3.00 -13.53 -6.25
C SER A 28 3.72 -12.89 -7.44
N LEU A 29 5.05 -12.95 -7.47
CA LEU A 29 5.85 -12.43 -8.59
C LEU A 29 5.61 -13.18 -9.91
N ALA A 30 5.36 -14.49 -9.86
CA ALA A 30 5.03 -15.27 -11.05
C ALA A 30 3.70 -14.82 -11.66
N GLU A 31 2.67 -14.62 -10.82
CA GLU A 31 1.38 -14.10 -11.24
C GLU A 31 1.48 -12.66 -11.76
N ALA A 32 2.19 -11.80 -11.04
CA ALA A 32 2.43 -10.41 -11.44
C ALA A 32 3.11 -10.31 -12.82
N ARG A 33 4.16 -11.12 -13.06
CA ARG A 33 4.83 -11.22 -14.36
C ARG A 33 3.88 -11.73 -15.46
N THR A 34 2.99 -12.66 -15.13
CA THR A 34 1.98 -13.19 -16.07
C THR A 34 0.98 -12.12 -16.44
N LEU A 35 0.48 -11.36 -15.47
CA LEU A 35 -0.44 -10.25 -15.70
C LEU A 35 0.22 -9.14 -16.52
N ALA A 36 1.44 -8.75 -16.18
CA ALA A 36 2.20 -7.73 -16.91
C ALA A 36 2.37 -8.11 -18.41
N ARG A 37 2.69 -9.38 -18.71
CA ARG A 37 2.76 -9.87 -20.08
C ARG A 37 1.40 -9.79 -20.79
N ARG A 38 0.32 -10.22 -20.13
CA ARG A 38 -1.04 -10.17 -20.71
C ARG A 38 -1.50 -8.73 -21.00
N CYS A 39 -1.12 -7.79 -20.17
CA CYS A 39 -1.42 -6.35 -20.34
C CYS A 39 -0.43 -5.64 -21.26
N ASN A 40 0.60 -6.32 -21.76
CA ASN A 40 1.70 -5.72 -22.51
C ASN A 40 2.32 -4.50 -21.80
N THR A 41 2.47 -4.61 -20.48
CA THR A 41 3.04 -3.56 -19.62
C THR A 41 4.33 -4.10 -19.01
N PRO A 42 5.51 -3.67 -19.48
CA PRO A 42 6.78 -4.14 -18.93
C PRO A 42 6.99 -3.58 -17.51
N ILE A 43 7.21 -4.49 -16.56
CA ILE A 43 7.55 -4.17 -15.17
C ILE A 43 8.74 -5.06 -14.79
N ASP A 44 9.77 -4.47 -14.19
CA ASP A 44 10.93 -5.19 -13.67
C ASP A 44 10.64 -5.64 -12.23
N TYR A 45 10.46 -6.95 -12.04
CA TYR A 45 10.09 -7.53 -10.75
C TYR A 45 11.30 -8.15 -10.04
N HIS A 46 11.48 -7.76 -8.78
CA HIS A 46 12.55 -8.21 -7.90
C HIS A 46 11.97 -8.98 -6.72
N GLU A 47 12.56 -10.13 -6.42
CA GLU A 47 12.25 -10.91 -5.22
C GLU A 47 13.09 -10.36 -4.06
N SER A 48 12.45 -9.73 -3.09
CA SER A 48 13.11 -9.19 -1.90
C SER A 48 12.09 -8.87 -0.82
N ASP A 49 12.52 -8.97 0.44
CA ASP A 49 11.87 -8.29 1.55
C ASP A 49 11.89 -6.78 1.28
N VAL A 50 10.78 -6.09 1.59
CA VAL A 50 10.66 -4.64 1.40
C VAL A 50 11.75 -3.86 2.15
N PHE A 51 12.17 -4.32 3.31
CA PHE A 51 13.25 -3.70 4.10
C PHE A 51 14.63 -3.81 3.45
N LEU A 52 14.80 -4.75 2.52
CA LEU A 52 16.03 -4.97 1.74
C LEU A 52 15.90 -4.47 0.29
N ALA A 53 14.78 -3.84 -0.07
CA ALA A 53 14.54 -3.42 -1.45
C ALA A 53 15.64 -2.45 -1.97
N ALA A 54 16.22 -1.64 -1.10
CA ALA A 54 17.33 -0.76 -1.46
C ALA A 54 18.67 -1.47 -1.70
N GLU A 55 18.75 -2.79 -1.46
CA GLU A 55 19.92 -3.62 -1.79
C GLU A 55 19.83 -4.21 -3.19
N VAL A 56 18.59 -4.41 -3.69
CA VAL A 56 18.32 -5.00 -5.02
C VAL A 56 17.88 -3.98 -6.07
N LEU A 57 17.49 -2.79 -5.64
CA LEU A 57 17.11 -1.68 -6.51
C LEU A 57 18.12 -0.53 -6.41
N PRO A 58 18.29 0.28 -7.47
CA PRO A 58 19.21 1.41 -7.43
C PRO A 58 18.71 2.48 -6.47
N GLN A 59 19.54 2.83 -5.49
CA GLN A 59 19.25 3.87 -4.50
C GLN A 59 19.30 5.26 -5.16
N GLY A 60 18.46 6.17 -4.64
CA GLY A 60 18.41 7.56 -5.09
C GLY A 60 17.98 7.73 -6.57
N ASN A 61 17.27 6.76 -7.13
CA ASN A 61 16.99 6.70 -8.56
C ASN A 61 15.51 6.86 -8.94
N PHE A 62 14.60 6.69 -8.00
CA PHE A 62 13.18 6.69 -8.30
C PHE A 62 12.54 8.07 -8.21
N ASP A 63 11.75 8.42 -9.22
CA ASP A 63 10.91 9.63 -9.25
C ASP A 63 9.68 9.47 -8.34
N LEU A 64 9.19 8.24 -8.23
CA LEU A 64 8.01 7.89 -7.44
C LEU A 64 8.21 6.53 -6.79
N VAL A 65 7.94 6.47 -5.49
CA VAL A 65 7.66 5.24 -4.76
C VAL A 65 6.16 5.22 -4.46
N TYR A 66 5.52 4.11 -4.80
CA TYR A 66 4.11 3.87 -4.54
C TYR A 66 3.94 2.70 -3.58
N THR A 67 3.17 2.91 -2.52
CA THR A 67 2.74 1.84 -1.62
C THR A 67 1.23 1.71 -1.71
N GLY A 68 0.76 0.53 -2.08
CA GLY A 68 -0.67 0.25 -2.26
C GLY A 68 -1.38 -0.01 -0.94
N ILE A 69 -2.70 -0.05 -1.01
CA ILE A 69 -3.55 -0.26 0.15
C ILE A 69 -3.39 -1.69 0.71
N GLY A 70 -3.34 -1.81 2.03
CA GLY A 70 -3.15 -3.08 2.73
C GLY A 70 -1.70 -3.58 2.72
N ALA A 71 -0.71 -2.71 2.59
CA ALA A 71 0.70 -3.07 2.60
C ALA A 71 1.37 -2.88 3.96
N LEU A 72 1.06 -1.81 4.68
CA LEU A 72 1.77 -1.47 5.92
C LEU A 72 1.43 -2.41 7.08
N CYS A 73 0.25 -2.99 7.09
CA CYS A 73 -0.16 -3.93 8.14
C CYS A 73 0.70 -5.21 8.19
N TRP A 74 1.42 -5.54 7.13
CA TRP A 74 2.32 -6.69 7.08
C TRP A 74 3.73 -6.40 7.59
N LEU A 75 4.02 -5.17 7.97
CA LEU A 75 5.37 -4.71 8.28
C LEU A 75 5.57 -4.54 9.79
N PRO A 76 6.58 -5.20 10.40
CA PRO A 76 6.85 -5.10 11.83
C PRO A 76 7.50 -3.76 12.25
N SER A 77 7.88 -2.88 11.31
CA SER A 77 8.51 -1.60 11.62
C SER A 77 8.26 -0.55 10.53
N ILE A 78 7.54 0.48 10.90
CA ILE A 78 7.29 1.61 10.00
C ILE A 78 8.55 2.45 9.77
N GLU A 79 9.47 2.50 10.74
CA GLU A 79 10.74 3.22 10.58
C GLU A 79 11.62 2.58 9.50
N ARG A 80 11.74 1.26 9.49
CA ARG A 80 12.52 0.54 8.48
C ARG A 80 11.92 0.69 7.09
N TRP A 81 10.59 0.67 6.98
CA TRP A 81 9.91 0.94 5.72
C TRP A 81 10.22 2.36 5.23
N ALA A 82 10.11 3.38 6.09
CA ALA A 82 10.43 4.75 5.74
C ALA A 82 11.89 4.93 5.31
N GLN A 83 12.83 4.22 5.95
CA GLN A 83 14.24 4.17 5.54
C GLN A 83 14.39 3.65 4.11
N THR A 84 13.72 2.56 3.78
CA THR A 84 13.72 1.99 2.42
C THR A 84 13.17 3.00 1.40
N VAL A 85 12.02 3.61 1.68
CA VAL A 85 11.42 4.65 0.83
C VAL A 85 12.39 5.80 0.62
N GLY A 86 12.99 6.29 1.71
CA GLY A 86 13.97 7.37 1.66
C GLY A 86 15.22 7.00 0.85
N ALA A 87 15.71 5.78 0.97
CA ALA A 87 16.88 5.31 0.22
C ALA A 87 16.61 5.19 -1.30
N LEU A 88 15.42 4.76 -1.69
CA LEU A 88 15.04 4.56 -3.09
C LEU A 88 14.80 5.88 -3.85
N LEU A 89 14.17 6.86 -3.20
CA LEU A 89 13.82 8.12 -3.84
C LEU A 89 15.04 8.98 -4.15
N LYS A 90 15.06 9.57 -5.32
CA LYS A 90 16.00 10.66 -5.65
C LYS A 90 15.59 11.97 -4.95
N PRO A 91 16.50 12.95 -4.81
CA PRO A 91 16.13 14.30 -4.40
C PRO A 91 14.99 14.86 -5.25
N GLY A 92 13.91 15.36 -4.64
CA GLY A 92 12.70 15.80 -5.31
C GLY A 92 11.76 14.66 -5.76
N GLY A 93 12.15 13.40 -5.57
CA GLY A 93 11.29 12.25 -5.79
C GLY A 93 10.15 12.19 -4.77
N ARG A 94 9.07 11.52 -5.13
CA ARG A 94 7.80 11.55 -4.39
C ARG A 94 7.44 10.19 -3.85
N LEU A 95 6.86 10.18 -2.66
CA LEU A 95 6.07 9.07 -2.14
C LEU A 95 4.59 9.36 -2.39
N PHE A 96 3.87 8.35 -2.85
CA PHE A 96 2.42 8.31 -2.84
C PHE A 96 1.96 7.03 -2.17
N ILE A 97 1.08 7.15 -1.18
CA ILE A 97 0.50 6.02 -0.47
C ILE A 97 -1.01 6.21 -0.38
N ARG A 98 -1.77 5.13 -0.61
CA ARG A 98 -3.14 4.97 -0.17
C ARG A 98 -3.19 3.74 0.72
N GLU A 99 -3.70 3.89 1.94
CA GLU A 99 -3.70 2.81 2.93
C GLU A 99 -4.98 2.82 3.76
N GLY A 100 -5.31 1.70 4.37
CA GLY A 100 -6.33 1.62 5.41
C GLY A 100 -5.96 2.50 6.61
N HIS A 101 -6.95 3.17 7.19
CA HIS A 101 -6.65 4.09 8.28
C HIS A 101 -6.31 3.33 9.57
N PRO A 102 -5.27 3.72 10.34
CA PRO A 102 -4.91 3.03 11.58
C PRO A 102 -6.04 2.97 12.60
N MET A 103 -6.95 3.95 12.58
CA MET A 103 -8.11 3.94 13.45
C MET A 103 -9.12 2.84 13.07
N LEU A 104 -9.24 2.52 11.77
CA LEU A 104 -10.05 1.39 11.33
C LEU A 104 -9.48 0.08 11.87
N TRP A 105 -8.18 -0.12 11.74
CA TRP A 105 -7.49 -1.33 12.22
C TRP A 105 -7.48 -1.48 13.76
N ALA A 106 -7.77 -0.41 14.49
CA ALA A 106 -7.94 -0.46 15.94
C ALA A 106 -9.37 -0.88 16.37
N ILE A 107 -10.31 -0.94 15.42
CA ILE A 107 -11.68 -1.42 15.67
C ILE A 107 -11.71 -2.94 15.57
N ASN A 108 -12.30 -3.58 16.57
CA ASN A 108 -12.57 -5.01 16.51
C ASN A 108 -13.80 -5.29 15.63
N GLU A 109 -13.57 -5.94 14.47
CA GLU A 109 -14.59 -6.21 13.47
C GLU A 109 -15.61 -7.29 13.86
N ASP A 110 -15.34 -8.08 14.89
CA ASP A 110 -16.28 -9.07 15.42
C ASP A 110 -17.57 -8.46 15.99
N HIS A 111 -17.54 -7.15 16.25
CA HIS A 111 -18.71 -6.41 16.71
C HIS A 111 -19.50 -5.84 15.53
N HIS A 112 -20.51 -6.58 15.05
CA HIS A 112 -21.31 -6.19 13.87
C HIS A 112 -22.30 -5.03 14.12
N ASP A 113 -22.47 -4.58 15.34
CA ASP A 113 -23.46 -3.57 15.76
C ASP A 113 -22.85 -2.32 16.41
N SER A 114 -21.55 -2.31 16.67
CA SER A 114 -20.88 -1.25 17.40
C SER A 114 -19.42 -1.10 16.98
N LEU A 115 -18.89 0.14 17.03
CA LEU A 115 -17.48 0.40 16.81
C LEU A 115 -16.75 0.37 18.14
N ARG A 116 -15.90 -0.62 18.36
CA ARG A 116 -15.14 -0.77 19.60
C ARG A 116 -13.65 -0.76 19.30
N VAL A 117 -12.95 0.17 19.91
CA VAL A 117 -11.50 0.26 19.86
C VAL A 117 -10.94 -0.72 20.89
N GLU A 118 -10.53 -1.88 20.43
CA GLU A 118 -10.04 -2.99 21.28
C GLU A 118 -8.69 -3.53 20.79
N LEU A 119 -8.26 -3.15 19.59
CA LEU A 119 -6.99 -3.56 19.01
C LEU A 119 -5.96 -2.42 19.09
N PRO A 120 -4.66 -2.71 19.02
CA PRO A 120 -3.62 -1.71 19.09
C PRO A 120 -3.75 -0.66 17.96
N TYR A 121 -3.65 0.62 18.30
CA TYR A 121 -3.52 1.72 17.33
C TYR A 121 -2.06 2.05 17.03
N PHE A 122 -1.19 1.91 18.01
CA PHE A 122 0.24 2.19 17.89
C PHE A 122 1.01 0.91 17.53
N GLU A 123 2.17 1.08 16.90
CA GLU A 123 3.08 -0.02 16.60
C GLU A 123 3.42 -0.80 17.87
N THR A 124 3.30 -2.12 17.80
CA THR A 124 3.64 -3.03 18.88
C THR A 124 4.81 -3.91 18.46
N ARG A 125 5.58 -4.40 19.42
CA ARG A 125 6.68 -5.31 19.13
C ARG A 125 6.18 -6.64 18.60
N GLU A 126 5.14 -7.18 19.21
CA GLU A 126 4.54 -8.46 18.84
C GLU A 126 3.36 -8.21 17.88
N PRO A 127 3.18 -9.03 16.84
CA PRO A 127 2.06 -8.89 15.92
C PRO A 127 0.72 -9.26 16.57
N LEU A 128 -0.36 -8.79 16.00
CA LEU A 128 -1.63 -9.49 16.07
C LEU A 128 -1.52 -10.75 15.20
N VAL A 129 -1.98 -11.87 15.74
CA VAL A 129 -1.95 -13.16 15.02
C VAL A 129 -3.38 -13.58 14.75
N TRP A 130 -3.68 -13.76 13.47
CA TRP A 130 -4.98 -14.24 13.01
C TRP A 130 -4.82 -15.61 12.38
N ASP A 131 -5.78 -16.47 12.61
CA ASP A 131 -5.91 -17.77 11.94
C ASP A 131 -7.28 -17.83 11.29
N ASP A 132 -7.37 -17.26 10.08
CA ASP A 132 -8.62 -17.10 9.36
C ASP A 132 -8.55 -17.84 8.01
N GLU A 133 -9.52 -18.75 7.80
CA GLU A 133 -9.68 -19.47 6.55
C GLU A 133 -10.36 -18.62 5.46
N ASN A 134 -10.88 -17.45 5.82
CA ASN A 134 -11.56 -16.56 4.90
C ASN A 134 -10.57 -15.76 4.03
N THR A 135 -10.98 -15.46 2.82
CA THR A 135 -10.25 -14.62 1.89
C THR A 135 -11.22 -13.66 1.21
N TYR A 136 -10.76 -12.48 0.84
CA TYR A 136 -11.55 -11.49 0.09
C TYR A 136 -11.87 -11.94 -1.35
N VAL A 137 -11.31 -13.07 -1.78
CA VAL A 137 -11.53 -13.63 -3.11
C VAL A 137 -12.22 -14.97 -2.97
N GLU A 138 -13.35 -15.15 -3.67
CA GLU A 138 -13.99 -16.46 -3.79
C GLU A 138 -13.00 -17.44 -4.43
N THR A 139 -12.71 -18.52 -3.73
CA THR A 139 -11.81 -19.57 -4.21
C THR A 139 -12.46 -20.94 -4.01
N ASP A 140 -12.33 -21.81 -5.01
CA ASP A 140 -12.81 -23.20 -4.97
C ASP A 140 -11.92 -24.11 -4.12
N SER A 141 -10.78 -23.60 -3.63
CA SER A 141 -9.80 -24.37 -2.88
C SER A 141 -9.53 -23.73 -1.51
N PRO A 142 -9.51 -24.50 -0.42
CA PRO A 142 -9.17 -23.97 0.89
C PRO A 142 -7.75 -23.41 0.91
N LEU A 143 -7.57 -22.30 1.63
CA LEU A 143 -6.25 -21.73 1.87
C LEU A 143 -5.38 -22.72 2.65
N LYS A 144 -4.13 -22.85 2.25
CA LYS A 144 -3.16 -23.75 2.92
C LYS A 144 -2.41 -23.08 4.07
N ALA A 145 -2.33 -21.75 4.06
CA ALA A 145 -1.70 -20.94 5.09
C ALA A 145 -2.73 -19.90 5.53
N THR A 146 -3.27 -20.07 6.72
CA THR A 146 -4.37 -19.28 7.30
C THR A 146 -3.86 -18.31 8.35
N MET A 147 -2.67 -18.59 8.91
CA MET A 147 -2.07 -17.78 9.95
C MET A 147 -1.40 -16.54 9.36
N THR A 148 -1.86 -15.37 9.77
CA THR A 148 -1.28 -14.07 9.41
C THR A 148 -0.72 -13.34 10.63
N HIS A 149 0.25 -12.47 10.39
CA HIS A 149 0.87 -11.63 11.41
C HIS A 149 0.73 -10.18 10.96
N GLU A 150 0.06 -9.38 11.77
CA GLU A 150 -0.27 -8.01 11.41
C GLU A 150 0.15 -7.01 12.48
N TRP A 151 0.54 -5.83 12.04
CA TRP A 151 0.88 -4.69 12.89
C TRP A 151 0.04 -3.50 12.48
N ASN A 152 -0.34 -2.70 13.46
CA ASN A 152 -0.90 -1.38 13.18
C ASN A 152 0.15 -0.31 13.44
N HIS A 153 0.10 0.75 12.64
CA HIS A 153 1.03 1.88 12.75
C HIS A 153 0.23 3.16 12.82
N GLY A 154 0.29 3.86 13.93
CA GLY A 154 -0.42 5.12 14.11
C GLY A 154 -0.03 6.15 13.04
N LEU A 155 -0.98 6.97 12.60
CA LEU A 155 -0.74 7.95 11.54
C LEU A 155 0.42 8.91 11.91
N GLY A 156 0.53 9.26 13.20
CA GLY A 156 1.64 10.06 13.72
C GLY A 156 2.99 9.34 13.60
N GLU A 157 3.04 8.02 13.80
CA GLU A 157 4.24 7.21 13.66
C GLU A 157 4.70 7.17 12.20
N ILE A 158 3.77 6.93 11.27
CA ILE A 158 4.03 6.93 9.82
C ILE A 158 4.61 8.28 9.37
N ILE A 159 3.97 9.38 9.76
CA ILE A 159 4.42 10.73 9.39
C ILE A 159 5.79 11.02 10.00
N SER A 160 6.01 10.70 11.27
CA SER A 160 7.27 10.94 11.96
C SER A 160 8.42 10.14 11.34
N ALA A 161 8.18 8.89 10.98
CA ALA A 161 9.15 8.04 10.30
C ALA A 161 9.57 8.61 8.94
N LEU A 162 8.62 9.10 8.14
CA LEU A 162 8.90 9.74 6.85
C LEU A 162 9.69 11.05 7.01
N LEU A 163 9.29 11.91 7.95
CA LEU A 163 9.99 13.16 8.25
C LEU A 163 11.44 12.92 8.69
N ALA A 164 11.68 11.86 9.49
CA ALA A 164 13.02 11.46 9.91
C ALA A 164 13.93 11.03 8.75
N GLN A 165 13.35 10.56 7.63
CA GLN A 165 14.09 10.22 6.41
C GLN A 165 14.20 11.40 5.42
N GLY A 166 13.89 12.61 5.86
CA GLY A 166 13.98 13.81 5.01
C GLY A 166 12.90 13.92 3.95
N LEU A 167 11.74 13.31 4.18
CA LEU A 167 10.57 13.48 3.33
C LEU A 167 9.64 14.54 3.95
N ASP A 168 9.35 15.60 3.20
CA ASP A 168 8.36 16.60 3.58
C ASP A 168 6.97 16.15 3.17
N ILE A 169 6.04 16.14 4.10
CA ILE A 169 4.64 15.79 3.82
C ILE A 169 4.00 16.92 3.01
N THR A 170 3.52 16.59 1.82
CA THR A 170 2.93 17.57 0.89
C THR A 170 1.42 17.39 0.73
N GLY A 171 0.86 16.31 1.24
CA GLY A 171 -0.57 16.07 1.23
C GLY A 171 -0.95 14.94 2.17
N LEU A 172 -2.05 15.13 2.88
CA LEU A 172 -2.71 14.09 3.69
C LEU A 172 -4.21 14.31 3.56
N VAL A 173 -4.91 13.27 3.11
CA VAL A 173 -6.37 13.25 2.99
C VAL A 173 -6.89 11.98 3.63
N GLU A 174 -7.77 12.12 4.59
CA GLU A 174 -8.49 11.01 5.20
C GLU A 174 -9.83 10.81 4.49
N HIS A 175 -10.19 9.56 4.21
CA HIS A 175 -11.38 9.19 3.46
C HIS A 175 -12.38 8.45 4.34
N GLN A 176 -13.67 8.69 4.08
CA GLN A 176 -14.77 7.98 4.75
C GLN A 176 -15.12 6.66 4.05
N SER A 177 -14.25 6.17 3.17
CA SER A 177 -14.46 4.95 2.40
C SER A 177 -13.20 4.11 2.27
N ILE A 178 -13.40 2.84 1.91
CA ILE A 178 -12.37 1.83 1.67
C ILE A 178 -12.88 0.87 0.59
N PRO A 179 -12.01 0.18 -0.20
CA PRO A 179 -12.48 -0.63 -1.33
C PRO A 179 -13.11 -1.99 -0.97
N TRP A 180 -13.20 -2.37 0.29
CA TRP A 180 -13.82 -3.63 0.73
C TRP A 180 -14.67 -3.43 1.99
N GLU A 181 -15.49 -4.42 2.37
CA GLU A 181 -16.26 -4.40 3.61
C GLU A 181 -15.34 -4.74 4.80
N ALA A 182 -14.73 -3.71 5.39
CA ALA A 182 -13.81 -3.84 6.51
C ALA A 182 -14.49 -4.05 7.87
N LEU A 183 -15.77 -3.72 7.99
CA LEU A 183 -16.57 -3.87 9.20
C LEU A 183 -17.89 -4.57 8.83
N PRO A 184 -17.92 -5.91 8.88
CA PRO A 184 -19.07 -6.68 8.42
C PRO A 184 -20.39 -6.25 9.07
N GLY A 185 -21.43 -6.12 8.26
CA GLY A 185 -22.75 -5.72 8.73
C GLY A 185 -22.94 -4.23 9.02
N GLN A 186 -21.87 -3.44 9.14
CA GLN A 186 -21.92 -2.02 9.47
C GLN A 186 -21.70 -1.10 8.25
N MET A 187 -21.36 -1.67 7.10
CA MET A 187 -20.98 -0.92 5.91
C MET A 187 -21.98 -1.07 4.76
N VAL A 188 -21.90 -0.15 3.81
CA VAL A 188 -22.65 -0.15 2.56
C VAL A 188 -21.73 0.28 1.43
N VAL A 189 -21.85 -0.40 0.29
CA VAL A 189 -21.11 -0.04 -0.93
C VAL A 189 -21.79 1.13 -1.64
N ASP A 190 -21.02 2.07 -2.14
CA ASP A 190 -21.49 3.19 -2.95
C ASP A 190 -21.43 2.90 -4.46
N GLU A 191 -21.88 3.85 -5.29
CA GLU A 191 -21.91 3.74 -6.75
C GLU A 191 -20.50 3.58 -7.39
N ARG A 192 -19.45 3.91 -6.65
CA ARG A 192 -18.04 3.80 -7.09
C ARG A 192 -17.41 2.46 -6.69
N GLY A 193 -18.17 1.60 -5.98
CA GLY A 193 -17.66 0.35 -5.43
C GLY A 193 -16.85 0.54 -4.13
N GLU A 194 -16.91 1.72 -3.51
CA GLU A 194 -16.26 2.00 -2.23
C GLU A 194 -17.23 1.76 -1.07
N TRP A 195 -16.74 1.15 -0.01
CA TRP A 195 -17.51 0.86 1.20
C TRP A 195 -17.38 1.96 2.23
N ARG A 196 -18.47 2.31 2.89
CA ARG A 196 -18.54 3.30 3.96
C ARG A 196 -19.48 2.84 5.07
N LEU A 197 -19.37 3.44 6.26
CA LEU A 197 -20.33 3.18 7.31
C LEU A 197 -21.77 3.55 6.86
N LYS A 198 -22.73 2.68 7.16
CA LYS A 198 -24.16 2.92 6.90
C LYS A 198 -24.67 4.12 7.68
N GLU A 199 -24.26 4.21 8.95
CA GLU A 199 -24.68 5.25 9.86
C GLU A 199 -23.53 6.19 10.23
N ALA A 200 -23.76 7.50 10.19
CA ALA A 200 -22.82 8.53 10.61
C ALA A 200 -21.39 8.33 10.03
N PRO A 201 -21.22 8.29 8.68
CA PRO A 201 -19.94 7.96 8.06
C PRO A 201 -18.80 8.94 8.42
N TRP A 202 -19.12 10.13 8.87
CA TRP A 202 -18.15 11.14 9.31
C TRP A 202 -17.43 10.84 10.64
N ARG A 203 -17.84 9.80 11.37
CA ARG A 203 -17.30 9.52 12.71
C ARG A 203 -16.02 8.68 12.69
N LEU A 204 -15.66 8.08 11.55
CA LEU A 204 -14.51 7.21 11.42
C LEU A 204 -13.84 7.37 10.05
N PRO A 205 -12.55 7.73 9.98
CA PRO A 205 -11.80 7.62 8.75
C PRO A 205 -11.51 6.13 8.46
N LEU A 206 -11.75 5.70 7.20
CA LEU A 206 -11.59 4.30 6.80
C LEU A 206 -10.30 4.07 6.00
N SER A 207 -9.89 5.06 5.23
CA SER A 207 -8.60 5.02 4.53
C SER A 207 -7.98 6.41 4.48
N TYR A 208 -6.73 6.50 4.07
CA TYR A 208 -6.07 7.78 3.85
C TYR A 208 -5.17 7.74 2.62
N THR A 209 -4.90 8.92 2.07
CA THR A 209 -3.90 9.15 1.05
C THR A 209 -2.84 10.10 1.61
N LEU A 210 -1.58 9.70 1.53
CA LEU A 210 -0.46 10.54 1.96
C LEU A 210 0.51 10.75 0.81
N GLN A 211 1.01 11.96 0.68
CA GLN A 211 2.03 12.35 -0.29
C GLN A 211 3.20 13.01 0.44
N ALA A 212 4.40 12.67 0.01
CA ALA A 212 5.60 13.30 0.52
C ALA A 212 6.63 13.52 -0.60
N VAL A 213 7.55 14.46 -0.39
CA VAL A 213 8.64 14.77 -1.32
C VAL A 213 9.96 14.65 -0.58
N LYS A 214 10.93 13.93 -1.14
CA LYS A 214 12.28 13.86 -0.59
C LYS A 214 12.99 15.20 -0.78
N ARG A 215 13.53 15.74 0.31
CA ARG A 215 14.33 16.98 0.27
C ARG A 215 15.49 16.86 -0.69
N GLY A 216 15.81 17.95 -1.36
CA GLY A 216 17.10 18.10 -2.02
C GLY A 216 18.20 18.15 -0.97
N GLY A 217 19.26 17.40 -1.19
CA GLY A 217 20.46 17.50 -0.37
C GLY A 217 21.16 18.85 -0.56
#